data_010aa247c2971756eefa1beb15a55cda
#
_entry.id   010aa247c2971756eefa1beb15a55cda
#
_cell.length_a   1.000
_cell.length_b   1.000
_cell.length_c   1.000
_cell.angle_alpha   90.00
_cell.angle_beta   90.00
_cell.angle_gamma   90.00
#
_symmetry.space_group_name_H-M   'P 1'
#
loop_
_entity.id
_entity.type
_entity.pdbx_description
1 polymer ?
#
loop_
_entity_poly.entity_id
_entity_poly.type
_entity_poly.pdbx_seq_one_letter_code
_entity_poly.pdbx_strand_id
1 'polypeptide(L)'
;MKLSRLFTKDKPRPFAGVEFERRSSKITNPDGTVVFEASDIQVPQGWSQVAVDIMAQKYFRKAGVPSRLRKVAEAGVPEWLWRSEPDVAALAALPPEQRSTGETDSRQLFHRLAGCWTYWGFKHGYFSDEESARVFYDELTTMLAAQMVAPNSPQWFNTGLHWAYGIDGPGQGHFYVDHATGKLTKSKSAYEHPQPHACFIQSVA
;
A
#
# COMPACT_ATOMS: atom_id res chain seq x y z
N MET A 1 3.31 4.49 21.62
CA MET A 1 4.37 5.46 21.24
C MET A 1 3.75 6.83 21.06
N LYS A 2 4.42 7.88 21.56
CA LYS A 2 4.11 9.27 21.21
C LYS A 2 5.10 9.72 20.14
N LEU A 3 4.59 10.23 19.02
CA LEU A 3 5.41 10.64 17.89
C LEU A 3 5.31 12.16 17.69
N SER A 4 6.39 12.74 17.20
CA SER A 4 6.46 14.15 16.81
C SER A 4 6.86 14.26 15.34
N ARG A 5 6.35 15.29 14.67
CA ARG A 5 6.66 15.56 13.26
C ARG A 5 8.12 15.98 13.10
N LEU A 6 8.77 15.44 12.11
CA LEU A 6 10.14 15.79 11.73
C LEU A 6 10.17 16.34 10.30
N PHE A 7 9.81 15.53 9.32
CA PHE A 7 9.81 15.90 7.89
C PHE A 7 8.53 16.64 7.48
N THR A 8 7.44 16.43 8.21
CA THR A 8 6.14 17.06 7.93
C THR A 8 5.79 18.18 8.92
N LYS A 9 6.80 18.74 9.63
CA LYS A 9 6.60 19.74 10.68
C LYS A 9 5.88 21.00 10.19
N ASP A 10 6.33 21.55 9.07
CA ASP A 10 5.81 22.81 8.52
C ASP A 10 4.54 22.61 7.68
N LYS A 11 4.29 21.40 7.24
CA LYS A 11 3.12 21.01 6.44
C LYS A 11 2.57 19.68 6.96
N PRO A 12 1.73 19.68 8.00
CA PRO A 12 1.24 18.49 8.66
C PRO A 12 0.22 17.72 7.78
N ARG A 13 0.72 17.05 6.77
CA ARG A 13 -0.06 16.25 5.79
C ARG A 13 0.83 15.20 5.13
N PRO A 14 0.23 14.14 4.56
CA PRO A 14 0.97 13.17 3.76
C PRO A 14 1.65 13.84 2.56
N PHE A 15 2.80 13.34 2.16
CA PHE A 15 3.62 13.83 1.04
C PHE A 15 4.04 15.31 1.18
N ALA A 16 4.27 15.77 2.40
CA ALA A 16 4.66 17.16 2.66
C ALA A 16 5.93 17.53 1.87
N GLY A 17 5.84 18.59 1.06
CA GLY A 17 6.97 19.06 0.27
C GLY A 17 7.36 18.19 -0.93
N VAL A 18 6.64 17.10 -1.20
CA VAL A 18 6.86 16.27 -2.38
C VAL A 18 5.94 16.73 -3.52
N GLU A 19 6.53 17.09 -4.64
CA GLU A 19 5.80 17.38 -5.87
C GLU A 19 5.72 16.12 -6.72
N PHE A 20 4.65 15.99 -7.51
CA PHE A 20 4.40 14.83 -8.36
C PHE A 20 4.32 15.27 -9.82
N GLU A 21 4.83 14.42 -10.70
CA GLU A 21 4.80 14.63 -12.14
C GLU A 21 4.28 13.40 -12.88
N ARG A 22 3.84 13.61 -14.12
CA ARG A 22 3.46 12.52 -15.01
C ARG A 22 4.67 12.00 -15.75
N ARG A 23 4.83 10.69 -15.76
CA ARG A 23 5.90 9.98 -16.47
C ARG A 23 5.32 8.81 -17.26
N SER A 24 6.10 8.29 -18.16
CA SER A 24 5.84 7.01 -18.83
C SER A 24 6.99 6.04 -18.54
N SER A 25 6.67 4.75 -18.62
CA SER A 25 7.63 3.66 -18.50
C SER A 25 7.48 2.73 -19.67
N LYS A 26 8.60 2.41 -20.33
CA LYS A 26 8.65 1.47 -21.45
C LYS A 26 9.89 0.61 -21.32
N ILE A 27 9.69 -0.69 -21.29
CA ILE A 27 10.77 -1.68 -21.20
C ILE A 27 10.71 -2.54 -22.44
N THR A 28 11.83 -2.62 -23.14
CA THR A 28 11.99 -3.43 -24.37
C THR A 28 13.10 -4.45 -24.20
N ASN A 29 12.94 -5.60 -24.83
CA ASN A 29 14.01 -6.57 -24.98
C ASN A 29 15.08 -6.05 -25.99
N PRO A 30 16.26 -6.68 -26.04
CA PRO A 30 17.28 -6.33 -27.02
C PRO A 30 16.85 -6.45 -28.48
N ASP A 31 15.85 -7.29 -28.78
CA ASP A 31 15.26 -7.46 -30.10
C ASP A 31 14.21 -6.38 -30.46
N GLY A 32 13.97 -5.43 -29.56
CA GLY A 32 12.97 -4.36 -29.73
C GLY A 32 11.55 -4.73 -29.29
N THR A 33 11.30 -5.96 -28.86
CA THR A 33 9.98 -6.38 -28.35
C THR A 33 9.64 -5.64 -27.07
N VAL A 34 8.47 -5.00 -27.03
CA VAL A 34 7.98 -4.30 -25.83
C VAL A 34 7.50 -5.34 -24.79
N VAL A 35 8.17 -5.36 -23.64
CA VAL A 35 7.83 -6.22 -22.50
C VAL A 35 6.81 -5.56 -21.58
N PHE A 36 6.93 -4.25 -21.42
CA PHE A 36 6.08 -3.46 -20.54
C PHE A 36 5.96 -2.04 -21.09
N GLU A 37 4.77 -1.49 -21.08
CA GLU A 37 4.51 -0.10 -21.39
C GLU A 37 3.38 0.43 -20.49
N ALA A 38 3.60 1.59 -19.90
CA ALA A 38 2.60 2.32 -19.12
C ALA A 38 2.81 3.82 -19.32
N SER A 39 1.73 4.54 -19.62
CA SER A 39 1.69 5.99 -19.73
C SER A 39 0.94 6.60 -18.56
N ASP A 40 1.06 7.91 -18.40
CA ASP A 40 0.33 8.70 -17.40
C ASP A 40 0.52 8.25 -15.94
N ILE A 41 1.69 7.69 -15.61
CA ILE A 41 2.03 7.33 -14.24
C ILE A 41 2.38 8.59 -13.44
N GLN A 42 1.77 8.72 -12.25
CA GLN A 42 2.08 9.79 -11.31
C GLN A 42 3.19 9.33 -10.35
N VAL A 43 4.30 10.05 -10.34
CA VAL A 43 5.47 9.73 -9.49
C VAL A 43 6.04 10.99 -8.86
N PRO A 44 6.79 10.89 -7.75
CA PRO A 44 7.47 12.05 -7.20
C PRO A 44 8.44 12.64 -8.21
N GLN A 45 8.45 13.96 -8.31
CA GLN A 45 9.39 14.69 -9.15
C GLN A 45 10.84 14.40 -8.70
N GLY A 46 11.72 14.28 -9.66
CA GLY A 46 13.14 14.00 -9.39
C GLY A 46 13.50 12.53 -9.23
N TRP A 47 12.51 11.60 -9.28
CA TRP A 47 12.84 10.18 -9.33
C TRP A 47 13.56 9.82 -10.63
N SER A 48 14.58 8.96 -10.54
CA SER A 48 15.25 8.45 -11.73
C SER A 48 14.29 7.62 -12.60
N GLN A 49 14.52 7.55 -13.90
CA GLN A 49 13.69 6.73 -14.79
C GLN A 49 13.71 5.26 -14.37
N VAL A 50 14.86 4.76 -13.92
CA VAL A 50 14.98 3.38 -13.42
C VAL A 50 14.05 3.13 -12.20
N ALA A 51 13.98 4.09 -11.28
CA ALA A 51 13.08 3.96 -10.11
C ALA A 51 11.60 3.96 -10.56
N VAL A 52 11.24 4.80 -11.53
CA VAL A 52 9.89 4.84 -12.11
C VAL A 52 9.57 3.52 -12.81
N ASP A 53 10.48 2.99 -13.61
CA ASP A 53 10.29 1.73 -14.36
C ASP A 53 10.12 0.54 -13.40
N ILE A 54 10.93 0.45 -12.36
CA ILE A 54 10.83 -0.59 -11.34
C ILE A 54 9.49 -0.49 -10.61
N MET A 55 9.09 0.71 -10.18
CA MET A 55 7.83 0.92 -9.50
C MET A 55 6.66 0.52 -10.40
N ALA A 56 6.62 1.06 -11.62
CA ALA A 56 5.56 0.82 -12.56
C ALA A 56 5.47 -0.66 -12.98
N GLN A 57 6.60 -1.28 -13.27
CA GLN A 57 6.63 -2.67 -13.73
C GLN A 57 6.42 -3.68 -12.61
N LYS A 58 7.01 -3.45 -11.43
CA LYS A 58 7.07 -4.48 -10.37
C LYS A 58 6.05 -4.28 -9.25
N TYR A 59 5.84 -3.04 -8.81
CA TYR A 59 5.19 -2.78 -7.54
C TYR A 59 3.76 -2.26 -7.64
N PHE A 60 3.38 -1.58 -8.72
CA PHE A 60 1.99 -1.24 -8.94
C PHE A 60 1.12 -2.48 -9.09
N ARG A 61 -0.02 -2.50 -8.41
CA ARG A 61 -1.06 -3.51 -8.65
C ARG A 61 -1.60 -3.32 -10.06
N LYS A 62 -1.43 -4.33 -10.93
CA LYS A 62 -1.72 -4.21 -12.36
C LYS A 62 -3.21 -4.26 -12.70
N ALA A 63 -3.99 -4.97 -11.89
CA ALA A 63 -5.41 -5.19 -12.15
C ALA A 63 -6.18 -5.49 -10.86
N GLY A 64 -7.50 -5.40 -10.94
CA GLY A 64 -8.39 -5.76 -9.84
C GLY A 64 -8.51 -4.69 -8.76
N VAL A 65 -7.99 -3.48 -8.97
CA VAL A 65 -8.25 -2.33 -8.09
C VAL A 65 -9.65 -1.80 -8.42
N PRO A 66 -10.62 -1.83 -7.48
CA PRO A 66 -11.96 -1.36 -7.75
C PRO A 66 -11.97 0.15 -8.04
N SER A 67 -12.66 0.56 -9.10
CA SER A 67 -12.75 1.97 -9.47
C SER A 67 -13.70 2.79 -8.58
N ARG A 68 -14.51 2.11 -7.75
CA ARG A 68 -15.36 2.73 -6.72
C ARG A 68 -15.21 1.98 -5.41
N LEU A 69 -14.89 2.73 -4.38
CA LEU A 69 -14.64 2.23 -3.03
C LEU A 69 -15.55 2.93 -2.03
N ARG A 70 -15.92 2.23 -0.98
CA ARG A 70 -16.58 2.79 0.19
C ARG A 70 -15.78 2.49 1.45
N LYS A 71 -15.85 3.36 2.44
CA LYS A 71 -15.26 3.13 3.76
C LYS A 71 -16.13 2.17 4.56
N VAL A 72 -15.48 1.32 5.33
CA VAL A 72 -16.12 0.38 6.25
C VAL A 72 -15.94 0.89 7.67
N ALA A 73 -17.03 1.36 8.28
CA ALA A 73 -16.99 1.85 9.65
C ALA A 73 -16.52 0.75 10.61
N GLU A 74 -15.56 1.09 11.46
CA GLU A 74 -14.99 0.18 12.45
C GLU A 74 -14.95 0.88 13.81
N ALA A 75 -15.59 0.27 14.83
CA ALA A 75 -15.62 0.83 16.17
C ALA A 75 -14.20 0.93 16.76
N GLY A 76 -13.89 2.06 17.37
CA GLY A 76 -12.59 2.32 17.98
C GLY A 76 -11.47 2.66 16.99
N VAL A 77 -11.76 2.76 15.70
CA VAL A 77 -10.81 3.21 14.66
C VAL A 77 -11.28 4.55 14.11
N PRO A 78 -10.43 5.57 14.00
CA PRO A 78 -10.79 6.84 13.39
C PRO A 78 -11.21 6.69 11.93
N GLU A 79 -12.17 7.49 11.47
CA GLU A 79 -12.74 7.39 10.12
C GLU A 79 -11.69 7.44 9.00
N TRP A 80 -10.69 8.30 9.12
CA TRP A 80 -9.64 8.45 8.12
C TRP A 80 -8.79 7.18 7.95
N LEU A 81 -8.78 6.31 8.97
CA LEU A 81 -8.01 5.06 9.01
C LEU A 81 -8.88 3.82 8.71
N TRP A 82 -10.18 3.98 8.51
CA TRP A 82 -11.04 2.87 8.13
C TRP A 82 -10.58 2.22 6.84
N ARG A 83 -10.66 0.89 6.80
CA ARG A 83 -10.43 0.13 5.57
C ARG A 83 -11.45 0.50 4.50
N SER A 84 -11.13 0.23 3.26
CA SER A 84 -12.05 0.40 2.13
C SER A 84 -12.43 -0.96 1.56
N GLU A 85 -13.57 -1.02 0.92
CA GLU A 85 -14.02 -2.18 0.15
C GLU A 85 -14.71 -1.72 -1.15
N PRO A 86 -14.90 -2.63 -2.13
CA PRO A 86 -15.62 -2.31 -3.35
C PRO A 86 -17.02 -1.79 -3.04
N ASP A 87 -17.39 -0.63 -3.58
CA ASP A 87 -18.79 -0.18 -3.59
C ASP A 87 -19.54 -0.92 -4.70
N VAL A 88 -20.15 -2.05 -4.33
CA VAL A 88 -20.82 -2.94 -5.27
C VAL A 88 -21.94 -2.23 -6.04
N ALA A 89 -22.70 -1.36 -5.37
CA ALA A 89 -23.80 -0.63 -6.01
C ALA A 89 -23.28 0.39 -7.03
N ALA A 90 -22.29 1.17 -6.66
CA ALA A 90 -21.66 2.13 -7.56
C ALA A 90 -20.92 1.45 -8.72
N LEU A 91 -20.28 0.31 -8.48
CA LEU A 91 -19.61 -0.48 -9.51
C LEU A 91 -20.61 -1.13 -10.49
N ALA A 92 -21.76 -1.60 -10.00
CA ALA A 92 -22.80 -2.18 -10.86
C ALA A 92 -23.36 -1.19 -11.89
N ALA A 93 -23.34 0.10 -11.58
CA ALA A 93 -23.76 1.17 -12.49
C ALA A 93 -22.74 1.47 -13.60
N LEU A 94 -21.52 0.91 -13.52
CA LEU A 94 -20.48 1.11 -14.53
C LEU A 94 -20.45 -0.06 -15.55
N PRO A 95 -20.01 0.20 -16.80
CA PRO A 95 -19.65 -0.85 -17.74
C PRO A 95 -18.61 -1.80 -17.13
N PRO A 96 -18.64 -3.10 -17.43
CA PRO A 96 -17.74 -4.10 -16.84
C PRO A 96 -16.25 -3.71 -16.91
N GLU A 97 -15.82 -3.17 -18.03
CA GLU A 97 -14.42 -2.75 -18.29
C GLU A 97 -13.97 -1.55 -17.45
N GLN A 98 -14.90 -0.79 -16.88
CA GLN A 98 -14.63 0.37 -16.04
C GLN A 98 -14.73 0.06 -14.54
N ARG A 99 -15.10 -1.17 -14.15
CA ARG A 99 -15.30 -1.56 -12.75
C ARG A 99 -14.00 -1.75 -11.99
N SER A 100 -12.94 -2.07 -12.70
CA SER A 100 -11.61 -2.26 -12.08
C SER A 100 -10.50 -1.70 -12.96
N THR A 101 -9.40 -1.33 -12.33
CA THR A 101 -8.21 -0.78 -12.97
C THR A 101 -6.93 -1.32 -12.29
N GLY A 102 -5.78 -0.77 -12.65
CA GLY A 102 -4.54 -0.91 -11.90
C GLY A 102 -4.20 0.34 -11.10
N GLU A 103 -3.15 0.29 -10.32
CA GLU A 103 -2.50 1.47 -9.74
C GLU A 103 -1.74 2.20 -10.85
N THR A 104 -1.88 3.52 -10.90
CA THR A 104 -1.20 4.40 -11.86
C THR A 104 -0.54 5.59 -11.17
N ASP A 105 -0.79 5.76 -9.88
CA ASP A 105 -0.27 6.83 -9.06
C ASP A 105 0.51 6.25 -7.88
N SER A 106 1.76 6.63 -7.75
CA SER A 106 2.62 6.16 -6.65
C SER A 106 2.07 6.52 -5.26
N ARG A 107 1.22 7.56 -5.17
CA ARG A 107 0.51 7.89 -3.93
C ARG A 107 -0.44 6.77 -3.49
N GLN A 108 -1.04 6.03 -4.43
CA GLN A 108 -1.88 4.86 -4.12
C GLN A 108 -1.03 3.77 -3.44
N LEU A 109 0.15 3.51 -3.99
CA LEU A 109 1.10 2.53 -3.47
C LEU A 109 1.60 2.91 -2.07
N PHE A 110 2.06 4.15 -1.89
CA PHE A 110 2.53 4.65 -0.59
C PHE A 110 1.40 4.70 0.45
N HIS A 111 0.20 5.12 0.02
CA HIS A 111 -0.98 5.16 0.87
C HIS A 111 -1.36 3.78 1.41
N ARG A 112 -1.43 2.76 0.54
CA ARG A 112 -1.81 1.43 1.01
C ARG A 112 -0.79 0.80 1.95
N LEU A 113 0.51 1.04 1.73
CA LEU A 113 1.57 0.58 2.62
C LEU A 113 1.51 1.30 3.97
N ALA A 114 1.71 2.61 3.96
CA ALA A 114 1.75 3.42 5.17
C ALA A 114 0.42 3.35 5.95
N GLY A 115 -0.71 3.40 5.24
CA GLY A 115 -2.03 3.32 5.85
C GLY A 115 -2.29 1.97 6.50
N CYS A 116 -1.94 0.87 5.85
CA CYS A 116 -2.09 -0.46 6.42
C CYS A 116 -1.24 -0.64 7.69
N TRP A 117 0.01 -0.23 7.67
CA TRP A 117 0.87 -0.30 8.86
C TRP A 117 0.38 0.62 9.99
N THR A 118 -0.11 1.82 9.64
CA THR A 118 -0.73 2.72 10.62
C THR A 118 -1.99 2.10 11.23
N TYR A 119 -2.83 1.51 10.40
CA TYR A 119 -4.05 0.82 10.83
C TYR A 119 -3.73 -0.33 11.79
N TRP A 120 -2.78 -1.19 11.44
CA TRP A 120 -2.35 -2.27 12.34
C TRP A 120 -1.78 -1.72 13.64
N GLY A 121 -0.88 -0.73 13.55
CA GLY A 121 -0.29 -0.11 14.74
C GLY A 121 -1.32 0.54 15.65
N PHE A 122 -2.35 1.19 15.08
CA PHE A 122 -3.44 1.77 15.83
C PHE A 122 -4.27 0.71 16.54
N LYS A 123 -4.71 -0.32 15.83
CA LYS A 123 -5.50 -1.43 16.40
C LYS A 123 -4.79 -2.18 17.51
N HIS A 124 -3.47 -2.26 17.44
CA HIS A 124 -2.66 -2.98 18.43
C HIS A 124 -2.09 -2.06 19.53
N GLY A 125 -2.56 -0.81 19.62
CA GLY A 125 -2.18 0.12 20.69
C GLY A 125 -0.73 0.57 20.64
N TYR A 126 -0.09 0.60 19.45
CA TYR A 126 1.28 1.08 19.33
C TYR A 126 1.38 2.60 19.48
N PHE A 127 0.34 3.32 19.16
CA PHE A 127 0.27 4.77 19.28
C PHE A 127 -0.41 5.17 20.57
N SER A 128 0.09 6.23 21.23
CA SER A 128 -0.50 6.76 22.47
C SER A 128 -1.83 7.48 22.24
N ASP A 129 -2.03 7.99 21.03
CA ASP A 129 -3.17 8.79 20.64
C ASP A 129 -3.32 8.81 19.10
N GLU A 130 -4.45 9.34 18.61
CA GLU A 130 -4.74 9.46 17.19
C GLU A 130 -3.74 10.37 16.46
N GLU A 131 -3.30 11.46 17.11
CA GLU A 131 -2.32 12.38 16.49
C GLU A 131 -1.00 11.67 16.23
N SER A 132 -0.51 10.83 17.14
CA SER A 132 0.68 10.01 16.92
C SER A 132 0.54 9.06 15.74
N ALA A 133 -0.66 8.50 15.51
CA ALA A 133 -0.93 7.68 14.33
C ALA A 133 -0.92 8.51 13.04
N ARG A 134 -1.48 9.73 13.06
CA ARG A 134 -1.42 10.67 11.93
C ARG A 134 0.00 11.09 11.60
N VAL A 135 0.78 11.42 12.62
CA VAL A 135 2.20 11.72 12.47
C VAL A 135 2.93 10.56 11.80
N PHE A 136 2.73 9.33 12.28
CA PHE A 136 3.36 8.15 11.68
C PHE A 136 3.00 8.01 10.20
N TYR A 137 1.72 8.13 9.86
CA TYR A 137 1.26 8.03 8.48
C TYR A 137 1.86 9.12 7.57
N ASP A 138 1.82 10.39 8.01
CA ASP A 138 2.32 11.52 7.24
C ASP A 138 3.84 11.45 7.02
N GLU A 139 4.59 11.16 8.09
CA GLU A 139 6.05 10.99 8.03
C GLU A 139 6.42 9.84 7.09
N LEU A 140 5.78 8.68 7.25
CA LEU A 140 6.10 7.49 6.48
C LEU A 140 5.78 7.65 4.98
N THR A 141 4.63 8.23 4.63
CA THR A 141 4.29 8.51 3.23
C THR A 141 5.29 9.47 2.59
N THR A 142 5.72 10.49 3.34
CA THR A 142 6.73 11.46 2.89
C THR A 142 8.09 10.80 2.71
N MET A 143 8.51 9.97 3.67
CA MET A 143 9.79 9.25 3.61
C MET A 143 9.84 8.25 2.45
N LEU A 144 8.74 7.52 2.19
CA LEU A 144 8.63 6.61 1.04
C LEU A 144 8.74 7.37 -0.28
N ALA A 145 8.00 8.48 -0.42
CA ALA A 145 8.03 9.31 -1.63
C ALA A 145 9.38 9.99 -1.86
N ALA A 146 10.08 10.37 -0.80
CA ALA A 146 11.41 10.97 -0.85
C ALA A 146 12.55 9.94 -0.92
N GLN A 147 12.25 8.65 -1.04
CA GLN A 147 13.23 7.54 -1.05
C GLN A 147 14.16 7.49 0.18
N MET A 148 13.70 8.01 1.33
CA MET A 148 14.43 7.93 2.59
C MET A 148 14.32 6.55 3.24
N VAL A 149 13.26 5.82 2.92
CA VAL A 149 12.98 4.46 3.39
C VAL A 149 12.34 3.64 2.29
N ALA A 150 12.66 2.36 2.24
CA ALA A 150 12.01 1.40 1.37
C ALA A 150 11.89 0.05 2.08
N PRO A 151 10.69 -0.54 2.12
CA PRO A 151 10.54 -1.92 2.56
C PRO A 151 11.13 -2.88 1.52
N ASN A 152 11.38 -4.14 1.91
CA ASN A 152 11.76 -5.16 0.95
C ASN A 152 10.63 -5.46 -0.05
N SER A 153 10.98 -6.03 -1.21
CA SER A 153 10.05 -6.23 -2.33
C SER A 153 8.72 -6.92 -1.98
N PRO A 154 8.67 -7.97 -1.14
CA PRO A 154 7.42 -8.61 -0.79
C PRO A 154 6.36 -7.69 -0.17
N GLN A 155 6.78 -6.69 0.60
CA GLN A 155 5.85 -5.72 1.19
C GLN A 155 5.17 -4.86 0.12
N TRP A 156 5.91 -4.46 -0.90
CA TRP A 156 5.37 -3.69 -2.01
C TRP A 156 4.27 -4.41 -2.78
N PHE A 157 4.33 -5.75 -2.87
CA PHE A 157 3.36 -6.51 -3.66
C PHE A 157 2.00 -6.65 -2.97
N ASN A 158 1.98 -6.95 -1.69
CA ASN A 158 0.77 -7.44 -1.03
C ASN A 158 0.26 -6.58 0.12
N THR A 159 1.14 -5.81 0.77
CA THR A 159 0.73 -5.03 1.95
C THR A 159 -0.28 -3.96 1.57
N GLY A 160 -1.35 -3.93 2.31
CA GLY A 160 -2.40 -2.92 2.21
C GLY A 160 -3.42 -3.14 1.11
N LEU A 161 -3.33 -4.19 0.29
CA LEU A 161 -4.33 -4.47 -0.76
C LEU A 161 -5.71 -4.71 -0.16
N HIS A 162 -5.80 -5.47 0.94
CA HIS A 162 -7.05 -5.68 1.66
C HIS A 162 -7.55 -4.40 2.33
N TRP A 163 -6.66 -3.69 3.03
CA TRP A 163 -7.04 -2.47 3.76
C TRP A 163 -7.48 -1.34 2.82
N ALA A 164 -6.75 -1.09 1.74
CA ALA A 164 -6.99 0.04 0.85
C ALA A 164 -8.09 -0.22 -0.19
N TYR A 165 -8.25 -1.47 -0.63
CA TYR A 165 -9.09 -1.81 -1.78
C TYR A 165 -10.11 -2.91 -1.52
N GLY A 166 -10.05 -3.59 -0.36
CA GLY A 166 -10.86 -4.77 -0.09
C GLY A 166 -10.50 -5.97 -0.99
N ILE A 167 -9.31 -5.95 -1.61
CA ILE A 167 -8.83 -7.08 -2.40
C ILE A 167 -8.54 -8.23 -1.45
N ASP A 168 -9.14 -9.37 -1.73
CA ASP A 168 -8.99 -10.58 -0.94
C ASP A 168 -8.89 -11.83 -1.82
N GLY A 169 -8.65 -12.95 -1.18
CA GLY A 169 -8.57 -14.27 -1.77
C GLY A 169 -8.49 -15.36 -0.71
N PRO A 170 -8.60 -16.63 -1.08
CA PRO A 170 -8.54 -17.75 -0.14
C PRO A 170 -7.18 -17.79 0.58
N GLY A 171 -7.18 -18.18 1.84
CA GLY A 171 -6.02 -18.14 2.73
C GLY A 171 -4.84 -19.06 2.38
N GLN A 172 -4.91 -19.81 1.29
CA GLN A 172 -3.81 -20.59 0.68
C GLN A 172 -3.01 -21.49 1.62
N GLY A 173 -3.62 -21.90 2.74
CA GLY A 173 -2.96 -22.78 3.73
C GLY A 173 -2.00 -22.08 4.69
N HIS A 174 -1.93 -20.76 4.68
CA HIS A 174 -1.06 -19.99 5.57
C HIS A 174 -1.56 -20.03 7.02
N PHE A 175 -0.65 -19.96 7.95
CA PHE A 175 -0.90 -19.87 9.39
C PHE A 175 -0.23 -18.61 9.96
N TYR A 176 -0.83 -18.03 10.98
CA TYR A 176 -0.27 -16.94 11.77
C TYR A 176 -0.54 -17.16 13.26
N VAL A 177 0.22 -16.50 14.10
CA VAL A 177 -0.05 -16.48 15.53
C VAL A 177 -1.00 -15.32 15.81
N ASP A 178 -2.19 -15.63 16.28
CA ASP A 178 -3.15 -14.62 16.71
C ASP A 178 -2.59 -13.90 17.94
N HIS A 179 -2.39 -12.59 17.83
CA HIS A 179 -1.73 -11.79 18.86
C HIS A 179 -2.52 -11.67 20.15
N ALA A 180 -3.86 -11.75 20.09
CA ALA A 180 -4.72 -11.65 21.28
C ALA A 180 -4.78 -12.96 22.05
N THR A 181 -4.75 -14.09 21.37
CA THR A 181 -4.87 -15.42 21.98
C THR A 181 -3.55 -16.16 22.09
N GLY A 182 -2.50 -15.76 21.37
CA GLY A 182 -1.23 -16.46 21.26
C GLY A 182 -1.33 -17.80 20.53
N LYS A 183 -2.46 -18.13 19.91
CA LYS A 183 -2.69 -19.42 19.25
C LYS A 183 -2.32 -19.39 17.78
N LEU A 184 -1.76 -20.50 17.31
CA LEU A 184 -1.55 -20.72 15.89
C LEU A 184 -2.91 -20.84 15.19
N THR A 185 -3.19 -19.95 14.26
CA THR A 185 -4.47 -19.83 13.57
C THR A 185 -4.27 -19.92 12.08
N LYS A 186 -5.13 -20.67 11.39
CA LYS A 186 -5.09 -20.77 9.93
C LYS A 186 -5.69 -19.51 9.32
N SER A 187 -4.96 -18.90 8.38
CA SER A 187 -5.44 -17.73 7.66
C SER A 187 -6.66 -18.06 6.80
N LYS A 188 -7.67 -17.20 6.85
CA LYS A 188 -8.87 -17.27 6.01
C LYS A 188 -8.76 -16.38 4.77
N SER A 189 -7.81 -15.46 4.77
CA SER A 189 -7.59 -14.46 3.75
C SER A 189 -6.13 -14.47 3.29
N ALA A 190 -5.90 -14.25 1.99
CA ALA A 190 -4.55 -14.15 1.43
C ALA A 190 -3.91 -12.77 1.68
N TYR A 191 -4.72 -11.73 1.91
CA TYR A 191 -4.23 -10.33 1.93
C TYR A 191 -4.53 -9.58 3.22
N GLU A 192 -5.41 -10.09 4.10
CA GLU A 192 -5.68 -9.46 5.39
C GLU A 192 -4.47 -9.60 6.35
N HIS A 193 -3.88 -10.80 6.39
CA HIS A 193 -2.64 -11.11 7.11
C HIS A 193 -1.61 -11.68 6.13
N PRO A 194 -1.06 -10.84 5.21
CA PRO A 194 -0.13 -11.33 4.21
C PRO A 194 1.14 -11.82 4.89
N GLN A 195 1.58 -13.02 4.52
CA GLN A 195 2.87 -13.51 4.95
C GLN A 195 3.98 -12.70 4.26
N PRO A 196 4.97 -12.22 5.01
CA PRO A 196 6.16 -11.64 4.42
C PRO A 196 6.95 -12.76 3.72
N HIS A 197 6.91 -12.78 2.41
CA HIS A 197 7.82 -13.60 1.62
C HIS A 197 9.12 -12.84 1.51
N ALA A 198 10.07 -13.15 2.36
CA ALA A 198 11.26 -12.34 2.48
C ALA A 198 12.50 -13.07 1.99
N CYS A 199 13.53 -12.29 1.75
CA CYS A 199 14.88 -12.78 1.67
C CYS A 199 15.29 -13.26 3.07
N PHE A 200 15.35 -14.58 3.28
CA PHE A 200 15.84 -15.17 4.53
C PHE A 200 17.33 -15.42 4.42
N ILE A 201 18.07 -15.00 5.44
CA ILE A 201 19.35 -15.61 5.74
C ILE A 201 19.08 -16.54 6.89
N GLN A 202 19.11 -17.84 6.64
CA GLN A 202 18.93 -18.86 7.66
C GLN A 202 20.30 -19.50 7.94
N SER A 203 20.78 -19.33 9.17
CA SER A 203 21.90 -20.09 9.66
C SER A 203 21.40 -21.39 10.28
N VAL A 204 21.87 -22.53 9.79
CA VAL A 204 21.69 -23.83 10.42
C VAL A 204 23.02 -24.13 11.10
N ALA A 205 23.08 -23.98 12.40
CA ALA A 205 24.20 -24.44 13.22
C ALA A 205 23.97 -25.87 13.66
#